data_da04bc3543f31dedb5ac93b7ab5d0b0f
#
_entry.id   da04bc3543f31dedb5ac93b7ab5d0b0f
#
_cell.length_a   1.000
_cell.length_b   1.000
_cell.length_c   1.000
_cell.angle_alpha   90.00
_cell.angle_beta   90.00
_cell.angle_gamma   90.00
#
_symmetry.space_group_name_H-M   'P 1'
#
loop_
_entity.id
_entity.type
_entity.pdbx_description
1 polymer ?
#
loop_
_entity_poly.entity_id
_entity_poly.type
_entity_poly.pdbx_seq_one_letter_code
_entity_poly.pdbx_strand_id
1 'polypeptide(L)'
;GHSSTLTATQFTIENSNGIGLTINDYGTSVDLGSGSKIKTDGSTGVYIGGLNGNNANGAARFTATDLTIDVQGYSAMGINVQKNSVVDLGTNSTIKTNGDNAHGLWSFGQVSANALTVDVTGAVANGVEVRGGTTTIGADSHISSAQGGGLVTSGSDATINFSGTAAQRNSIFSSGSYGASAQTATAVINMQNTDITVDRNDSLALGLWA
;
A
#
# COMPACT_ATOMS: atom_id res chain seq x y z
N GLY A 1 -13.28 22.73 12.90
CA GLY A 1 -13.24 21.65 11.92
C GLY A 1 -14.36 20.66 12.18
N HIS A 2 -15.01 20.21 11.15
CA HIS A 2 -16.04 19.19 11.27
C HIS A 2 -15.34 17.81 11.17
N SER A 3 -15.47 16.99 12.20
CA SER A 3 -15.08 15.59 12.14
C SER A 3 -16.29 14.75 11.73
N SER A 4 -16.11 13.89 10.74
CA SER A 4 -17.16 12.95 10.31
C SER A 4 -16.68 11.52 10.53
N THR A 5 -17.57 10.63 10.92
CA THR A 5 -17.26 9.22 11.09
C THR A 5 -18.24 8.39 10.26
N LEU A 6 -17.67 7.45 9.48
CA LEU A 6 -18.42 6.41 8.78
C LEU A 6 -17.96 5.05 9.33
N THR A 7 -18.91 4.23 9.74
CA THR A 7 -18.65 2.84 10.15
C THR A 7 -19.50 1.90 9.31
N ALA A 8 -18.87 0.88 8.73
CA ALA A 8 -19.54 -0.16 7.97
C ALA A 8 -18.79 -1.49 8.15
N THR A 9 -19.46 -2.62 7.99
CA THR A 9 -18.86 -3.95 8.02
C THR A 9 -19.43 -4.79 6.90
N GLN A 10 -18.61 -5.67 6.32
CA GLN A 10 -19.02 -6.54 5.21
C GLN A 10 -19.62 -5.73 4.02
N PHE A 11 -19.03 -4.57 3.78
CA PHE A 11 -19.50 -3.62 2.78
C PHE A 11 -18.82 -3.88 1.44
N THR A 12 -19.56 -3.74 0.34
CA THR A 12 -19.02 -3.88 -1.01
C THR A 12 -19.16 -2.57 -1.77
N ILE A 13 -18.07 -2.09 -2.34
CA ILE A 13 -18.02 -0.97 -3.28
C ILE A 13 -17.61 -1.52 -4.64
N GLU A 14 -18.42 -1.28 -5.67
CA GLU A 14 -18.05 -1.53 -7.06
C GLU A 14 -18.19 -0.22 -7.84
N ASN A 15 -17.11 0.23 -8.47
CA ASN A 15 -17.11 1.46 -9.26
C ASN A 15 -16.32 1.27 -10.55
N SER A 16 -17.00 1.33 -11.69
CA SER A 16 -16.39 1.06 -13.00
C SER A 16 -15.59 2.23 -13.58
N ASN A 17 -15.73 3.45 -13.07
CA ASN A 17 -15.09 4.64 -13.67
C ASN A 17 -14.56 5.66 -12.66
N GLY A 18 -14.53 5.35 -11.39
CA GLY A 18 -14.13 6.32 -10.35
C GLY A 18 -13.39 5.67 -9.20
N ILE A 19 -12.96 6.50 -8.25
CA ILE A 19 -12.34 6.03 -7.01
C ILE A 19 -13.36 5.26 -6.19
N GLY A 20 -12.96 4.11 -5.64
CA GLY A 20 -13.83 3.29 -4.82
C GLY A 20 -14.24 4.00 -3.54
N LEU A 21 -13.27 4.43 -2.75
CA LEU A 21 -13.51 5.18 -1.51
C LEU A 21 -12.60 6.40 -1.45
N THR A 22 -13.18 7.56 -1.17
CA THR A 22 -12.43 8.81 -0.97
C THR A 22 -12.68 9.38 0.42
N ILE A 23 -11.59 9.67 1.14
CA ILE A 23 -11.61 10.26 2.48
C ILE A 23 -10.84 11.58 2.41
N ASN A 24 -11.57 12.70 2.26
CA ASN A 24 -10.98 13.99 1.83
C ASN A 24 -10.82 15.03 2.93
N ASP A 25 -11.38 14.85 4.11
CA ASP A 25 -11.44 15.92 5.10
C ASP A 25 -10.65 15.63 6.38
N TYR A 26 -10.22 16.72 7.00
CA TYR A 26 -9.54 16.72 8.28
C TYR A 26 -10.41 16.12 9.39
N GLY A 27 -9.85 15.19 10.14
CA GLY A 27 -10.57 14.55 11.24
C GLY A 27 -11.66 13.59 10.79
N THR A 28 -11.78 13.31 9.48
CA THR A 28 -12.68 12.28 8.98
C THR A 28 -12.11 10.91 9.29
N SER A 29 -12.94 10.03 9.84
CA SER A 29 -12.61 8.64 10.11
C SER A 29 -13.56 7.72 9.36
N VAL A 30 -13.01 6.74 8.66
CA VAL A 30 -13.77 5.67 8.04
C VAL A 30 -13.28 4.35 8.62
N ASP A 31 -14.21 3.56 9.14
CA ASP A 31 -13.97 2.20 9.61
C ASP A 31 -14.85 1.23 8.82
N LEU A 32 -14.23 0.38 8.02
CA LEU A 32 -14.94 -0.65 7.25
C LEU A 32 -14.99 -2.00 7.99
N GLY A 33 -14.55 -2.05 9.24
CA GLY A 33 -14.60 -3.27 10.04
C GLY A 33 -13.92 -4.45 9.33
N SER A 34 -14.58 -5.61 9.33
CA SER A 34 -14.05 -6.83 8.74
C SER A 34 -14.84 -7.27 7.50
N GLY A 35 -14.13 -7.88 6.53
CA GLY A 35 -14.72 -8.57 5.37
C GLY A 35 -15.29 -7.65 4.30
N SER A 36 -14.88 -6.37 4.26
CA SER A 36 -15.31 -5.43 3.23
C SER A 36 -14.54 -5.61 1.92
N LYS A 37 -15.16 -5.22 0.80
CA LYS A 37 -14.59 -5.34 -0.53
C LYS A 37 -14.71 -4.03 -1.31
N ILE A 38 -13.64 -3.67 -2.01
CA ILE A 38 -13.61 -2.52 -2.92
C ILE A 38 -13.08 -2.98 -4.27
N LYS A 39 -13.87 -2.81 -5.31
CA LYS A 39 -13.49 -3.10 -6.68
C LYS A 39 -13.64 -1.86 -7.54
N THR A 40 -12.58 -1.52 -8.30
CA THR A 40 -12.62 -0.39 -9.24
C THR A 40 -12.00 -0.79 -10.59
N ASP A 41 -12.60 -0.28 -11.67
CA ASP A 41 -12.05 -0.42 -13.01
C ASP A 41 -11.67 0.99 -13.52
N GLY A 42 -10.38 1.29 -13.61
CA GLY A 42 -9.87 2.55 -14.17
C GLY A 42 -9.47 3.63 -13.17
N SER A 43 -9.63 3.41 -11.86
CA SER A 43 -9.21 4.39 -10.85
C SER A 43 -8.83 3.73 -9.52
N THR A 44 -8.26 4.53 -8.61
CA THR A 44 -7.77 4.11 -7.29
C THR A 44 -8.86 3.46 -6.43
N GLY A 45 -8.52 2.38 -5.73
CA GLY A 45 -9.41 1.70 -4.80
C GLY A 45 -9.78 2.59 -3.61
N VAL A 46 -8.76 3.00 -2.83
CA VAL A 46 -8.94 3.89 -1.66
C VAL A 46 -8.00 5.09 -1.76
N TYR A 47 -8.56 6.28 -1.72
CA TYR A 47 -7.81 7.54 -1.64
C TYR A 47 -8.04 8.20 -0.28
N ILE A 48 -6.95 8.52 0.42
CA ILE A 48 -7.01 9.14 1.75
C ILE A 48 -6.14 10.38 1.78
N GLY A 49 -6.77 11.51 2.02
CA GLY A 49 -6.06 12.78 2.15
C GLY A 49 -6.91 13.98 1.80
N GLY A 50 -6.57 15.15 2.33
CA GLY A 50 -7.23 16.40 1.94
C GLY A 50 -6.89 16.80 0.50
N LEU A 51 -7.83 17.42 -0.21
CA LEU A 51 -7.72 17.86 -1.60
C LEU A 51 -6.50 18.75 -1.90
N ASN A 52 -5.81 19.27 -0.90
CA ASN A 52 -4.65 20.17 -1.03
C ASN A 52 -3.36 19.62 -0.40
N GLY A 53 -3.30 18.34 -0.01
CA GLY A 53 -2.08 17.72 0.55
C GLY A 53 -1.60 18.28 1.90
N ASN A 54 -2.29 19.25 2.46
CA ASN A 54 -1.96 19.94 3.71
C ASN A 54 -2.99 19.62 4.80
N ASN A 55 -2.87 18.45 5.41
CA ASN A 55 -3.67 18.08 6.59
C ASN A 55 -3.14 18.77 7.87
N ALA A 56 -3.07 20.10 7.87
CA ALA A 56 -2.54 20.86 9.02
C ALA A 56 -3.43 20.75 10.29
N ASN A 57 -4.69 20.35 10.15
CA ASN A 57 -5.70 20.41 11.23
C ASN A 57 -6.23 19.05 11.69
N GLY A 58 -5.55 17.95 11.40
CA GLY A 58 -5.93 16.61 11.82
C GLY A 58 -5.75 15.56 10.73
N ALA A 59 -5.50 14.32 11.14
CA ALA A 59 -5.30 13.21 10.22
C ALA A 59 -6.65 12.69 9.71
N ALA A 60 -6.76 12.46 8.40
CA ALA A 60 -7.78 11.56 7.88
C ALA A 60 -7.39 10.12 8.28
N ARG A 61 -8.36 9.33 8.73
CA ARG A 61 -8.13 7.96 9.23
C ARG A 61 -8.97 6.95 8.46
N PHE A 62 -8.33 5.84 8.14
CA PHE A 62 -8.99 4.69 7.55
C PHE A 62 -8.59 3.44 8.31
N THR A 63 -9.57 2.67 8.76
CA THR A 63 -9.37 1.38 9.42
C THR A 63 -10.19 0.29 8.73
N ALA A 64 -9.59 -0.88 8.60
CA ALA A 64 -10.25 -2.07 8.11
C ALA A 64 -9.47 -3.32 8.53
N THR A 65 -10.14 -4.46 8.56
CA THR A 65 -9.55 -5.77 8.77
C THR A 65 -10.13 -6.71 7.72
N ASP A 66 -9.35 -7.66 7.23
CA ASP A 66 -9.82 -8.62 6.22
C ASP A 66 -10.44 -7.91 4.99
N LEU A 67 -9.83 -6.79 4.60
CA LEU A 67 -10.26 -5.97 3.47
C LEU A 67 -9.72 -6.54 2.16
N THR A 68 -10.58 -6.65 1.15
CA THR A 68 -10.15 -6.96 -0.21
C THR A 68 -10.29 -5.74 -1.11
N ILE A 69 -9.20 -5.35 -1.75
CA ILE A 69 -9.16 -4.30 -2.78
C ILE A 69 -8.73 -4.94 -4.10
N ASP A 70 -9.52 -4.76 -5.15
CA ASP A 70 -9.25 -5.23 -6.52
C ASP A 70 -9.37 -4.05 -7.47
N VAL A 71 -8.25 -3.62 -8.04
CA VAL A 71 -8.16 -2.41 -8.85
C VAL A 71 -7.60 -2.75 -10.22
N GLN A 72 -8.27 -2.26 -11.27
CA GLN A 72 -7.84 -2.39 -12.65
C GLN A 72 -7.66 -1.00 -13.28
N GLY A 73 -6.70 -0.89 -14.20
CA GLY A 73 -6.52 0.33 -14.99
C GLY A 73 -5.18 1.03 -14.79
N TYR A 74 -4.82 1.82 -15.78
CA TYR A 74 -3.56 2.56 -15.82
C TYR A 74 -3.45 3.56 -14.66
N SER A 75 -2.32 3.55 -13.94
CA SER A 75 -2.02 4.40 -12.78
C SER A 75 -3.06 4.36 -11.65
N ALA A 76 -3.88 3.32 -11.60
CA ALA A 76 -4.91 3.12 -10.59
C ALA A 76 -4.32 2.38 -9.38
N MET A 77 -4.12 3.07 -8.27
CA MET A 77 -3.49 2.50 -7.08
C MET A 77 -4.48 1.70 -6.24
N GLY A 78 -4.04 0.64 -5.60
CA GLY A 78 -4.85 -0.06 -4.61
C GLY A 78 -5.24 0.89 -3.49
N ILE A 79 -4.25 1.43 -2.78
CA ILE A 79 -4.42 2.45 -1.74
C ILE A 79 -3.45 3.61 -2.00
N ASN A 80 -3.97 4.84 -1.98
CA ASN A 80 -3.20 6.07 -2.07
C ASN A 80 -3.34 6.86 -0.77
N VAL A 81 -2.27 6.96 0.01
CA VAL A 81 -2.23 7.61 1.32
C VAL A 81 -1.46 8.91 1.23
N GLN A 82 -2.15 10.03 1.42
CA GLN A 82 -1.54 11.35 1.39
C GLN A 82 -0.88 11.71 2.73
N LYS A 83 -0.05 12.74 2.70
CA LYS A 83 0.68 13.25 3.87
C LYS A 83 -0.25 13.49 5.06
N ASN A 84 0.21 13.15 6.27
CA ASN A 84 -0.52 13.28 7.53
C ASN A 84 -1.78 12.40 7.66
N SER A 85 -2.05 11.50 6.71
CA SER A 85 -3.13 10.53 6.83
C SER A 85 -2.66 9.25 7.51
N VAL A 86 -3.59 8.53 8.13
CA VAL A 86 -3.32 7.30 8.87
C VAL A 86 -4.21 6.18 8.35
N VAL A 87 -3.60 5.06 8.01
CA VAL A 87 -4.27 3.85 7.56
C VAL A 87 -3.90 2.69 8.47
N ASP A 88 -4.87 1.96 8.95
CA ASP A 88 -4.68 0.71 9.65
C ASP A 88 -5.48 -0.40 8.94
N LEU A 89 -4.79 -1.32 8.31
CA LEU A 89 -5.40 -2.45 7.59
C LEU A 89 -5.55 -3.70 8.47
N GLY A 90 -5.28 -3.57 9.78
CA GLY A 90 -5.42 -4.66 10.72
C GLY A 90 -4.68 -5.91 10.26
N THR A 91 -5.44 -7.00 10.09
CA THR A 91 -4.91 -8.29 9.64
C THR A 91 -5.63 -8.81 8.41
N ASN A 92 -4.94 -9.67 7.62
CA ASN A 92 -5.48 -10.44 6.50
C ASN A 92 -6.04 -9.60 5.33
N SER A 93 -5.61 -8.35 5.20
CA SER A 93 -6.06 -7.53 4.08
C SER A 93 -5.33 -7.91 2.78
N THR A 94 -6.04 -7.82 1.66
CA THR A 94 -5.50 -8.14 0.32
C THR A 94 -5.69 -6.96 -0.63
N ILE A 95 -4.62 -6.59 -1.32
CA ILE A 95 -4.62 -5.54 -2.35
C ILE A 95 -4.15 -6.16 -3.66
N LYS A 96 -4.99 -6.11 -4.68
CA LYS A 96 -4.65 -6.52 -6.04
C LYS A 96 -4.74 -5.34 -6.99
N THR A 97 -3.72 -5.16 -7.81
CA THR A 97 -3.75 -4.15 -8.87
C THR A 97 -3.31 -4.77 -10.20
N ASN A 98 -4.05 -4.43 -11.26
CA ASN A 98 -3.75 -4.85 -12.61
C ASN A 98 -3.81 -3.65 -13.55
N GLY A 99 -2.67 -3.10 -13.88
CA GLY A 99 -2.51 -1.97 -14.79
C GLY A 99 -1.13 -1.38 -14.68
N ASP A 100 -0.63 -0.82 -15.76
CA ASP A 100 0.68 -0.20 -15.77
C ASP A 100 0.72 1.02 -14.85
N ASN A 101 1.80 1.20 -14.11
CA ASN A 101 1.96 2.18 -13.02
C ASN A 101 0.93 2.08 -11.88
N ALA A 102 0.20 0.99 -11.79
CA ALA A 102 -0.83 0.77 -10.78
C ALA A 102 -0.22 0.12 -9.53
N HIS A 103 0.36 0.93 -8.66
CA HIS A 103 0.97 0.44 -7.42
C HIS A 103 -0.05 -0.17 -6.47
N GLY A 104 0.36 -1.20 -5.70
CA GLY A 104 -0.51 -1.78 -4.68
C GLY A 104 -0.81 -0.77 -3.56
N LEU A 105 0.22 -0.34 -2.86
CA LEU A 105 0.16 0.71 -1.84
C LEU A 105 1.11 1.84 -2.22
N TRP A 106 0.60 3.07 -2.27
CA TRP A 106 1.40 4.28 -2.45
C TRP A 106 1.16 5.23 -1.28
N SER A 107 2.22 5.55 -0.52
CA SER A 107 2.07 6.27 0.73
C SER A 107 3.03 7.44 0.91
N PHE A 108 2.45 8.56 1.39
CA PHE A 108 3.14 9.70 2.01
C PHE A 108 2.78 9.82 3.51
N GLY A 109 1.92 8.98 4.03
CA GLY A 109 1.39 9.03 5.39
C GLY A 109 1.90 7.92 6.28
N GLN A 110 1.07 7.52 7.22
CA GLN A 110 1.33 6.39 8.11
C GLN A 110 0.43 5.21 7.73
N VAL A 111 1.02 4.03 7.60
CA VAL A 111 0.30 2.80 7.29
C VAL A 111 0.75 1.71 8.24
N SER A 112 -0.21 0.94 8.77
CA SER A 112 0.02 -0.29 9.53
C SER A 112 -0.80 -1.44 8.95
N ALA A 113 -0.19 -2.64 8.93
CA ALA A 113 -0.86 -3.88 8.52
C ALA A 113 -0.13 -5.10 9.09
N ASN A 114 -0.84 -6.22 9.26
CA ASN A 114 -0.27 -7.55 9.50
C ASN A 114 -0.91 -8.56 8.54
N ALA A 115 -0.21 -9.62 8.19
CA ALA A 115 -0.68 -10.61 7.24
C ALA A 115 -1.26 -9.96 5.95
N LEU A 116 -0.55 -8.93 5.45
CA LEU A 116 -0.94 -8.17 4.27
C LEU A 116 -0.50 -8.91 3.01
N THR A 117 -1.42 -9.12 2.10
CA THR A 117 -1.09 -9.59 0.74
C THR A 117 -1.21 -8.44 -0.26
N VAL A 118 -0.15 -8.19 -1.00
CA VAL A 118 -0.16 -7.24 -2.14
C VAL A 118 0.26 -7.99 -3.39
N ASP A 119 -0.57 -7.93 -4.43
CA ASP A 119 -0.32 -8.59 -5.72
C ASP A 119 -0.49 -7.60 -6.86
N VAL A 120 0.61 -7.27 -7.52
CA VAL A 120 0.68 -6.26 -8.58
C VAL A 120 1.15 -6.90 -9.87
N THR A 121 0.33 -6.83 -10.92
CA THR A 121 0.63 -7.49 -12.20
C THR A 121 0.99 -6.52 -13.34
N GLY A 122 0.81 -5.21 -13.16
CA GLY A 122 1.10 -4.20 -14.18
C GLY A 122 2.59 -3.89 -14.36
N ALA A 123 2.93 -3.33 -15.52
CA ALA A 123 4.28 -2.87 -15.80
C ALA A 123 4.65 -1.64 -14.97
N VAL A 124 5.92 -1.54 -14.54
CA VAL A 124 6.46 -0.41 -13.75
C VAL A 124 5.67 -0.11 -12.48
N ALA A 125 4.96 -1.10 -11.96
CA ALA A 125 4.07 -0.97 -10.80
C ALA A 125 4.70 -1.66 -9.59
N ASN A 126 4.95 -0.94 -8.50
CA ASN A 126 5.54 -1.47 -7.29
C ASN A 126 4.48 -2.10 -6.36
N GLY A 127 4.85 -3.14 -5.63
CA GLY A 127 3.99 -3.71 -4.59
C GLY A 127 3.65 -2.65 -3.55
N VAL A 128 4.66 -2.16 -2.84
CA VAL A 128 4.55 -1.07 -1.86
C VAL A 128 5.56 0.02 -2.21
N GLU A 129 5.09 1.24 -2.41
CA GLU A 129 5.94 2.42 -2.60
C GLU A 129 5.65 3.47 -1.53
N VAL A 130 6.69 3.84 -0.77
CA VAL A 130 6.61 4.86 0.27
C VAL A 130 7.46 6.06 -0.15
N ARG A 131 6.81 7.20 -0.28
CA ARG A 131 7.40 8.47 -0.71
C ARG A 131 7.54 9.48 0.43
N GLY A 132 7.05 9.14 1.60
CA GLY A 132 7.17 9.89 2.84
C GLY A 132 6.43 9.19 3.97
N GLY A 133 6.70 9.58 5.21
CA GLY A 133 6.11 8.95 6.38
C GLY A 133 6.59 7.52 6.63
N THR A 134 5.79 6.74 7.34
CA THR A 134 6.17 5.40 7.78
C THR A 134 5.11 4.37 7.42
N THR A 135 5.54 3.30 6.76
CA THR A 135 4.72 2.10 6.54
C THR A 135 5.28 0.95 7.34
N THR A 136 4.47 0.37 8.22
CA THR A 136 4.83 -0.78 9.05
C THR A 136 3.99 -1.99 8.66
N ILE A 137 4.65 -3.02 8.18
CA ILE A 137 4.02 -4.27 7.75
C ILE A 137 4.60 -5.39 8.60
N GLY A 138 3.72 -6.03 9.38
CA GLY A 138 4.06 -7.08 10.32
C GLY A 138 4.15 -8.46 9.66
N ALA A 139 4.11 -9.47 10.50
CA ALA A 139 4.35 -10.87 10.15
C ALA A 139 3.31 -11.45 9.16
N ASP A 140 3.71 -12.54 8.48
CA ASP A 140 2.90 -13.31 7.54
C ASP A 140 2.42 -12.46 6.34
N SER A 141 3.24 -11.50 5.93
CA SER A 141 2.90 -10.61 4.82
C SER A 141 3.62 -11.00 3.54
N HIS A 142 2.90 -10.89 2.40
CA HIS A 142 3.37 -11.31 1.09
C HIS A 142 3.21 -10.18 0.08
N ILE A 143 4.33 -9.71 -0.47
CA ILE A 143 4.33 -8.62 -1.46
C ILE A 143 4.85 -9.17 -2.78
N SER A 144 4.03 -9.06 -3.83
CA SER A 144 4.33 -9.50 -5.18
C SER A 144 4.25 -8.35 -6.18
N SER A 145 5.23 -8.24 -7.05
CA SER A 145 5.20 -7.35 -8.21
C SER A 145 5.74 -8.04 -9.45
N ALA A 146 4.94 -8.11 -10.51
CA ALA A 146 5.34 -8.79 -11.74
C ALA A 146 6.41 -8.05 -12.54
N GLN A 147 6.45 -6.72 -12.52
CA GLN A 147 7.36 -5.93 -13.35
C GLN A 147 7.96 -4.69 -12.66
N GLY A 148 7.64 -4.45 -11.41
CA GLY A 148 8.20 -3.38 -10.57
C GLY A 148 9.01 -3.92 -9.40
N GLY A 149 9.27 -3.06 -8.42
CA GLY A 149 9.87 -3.45 -7.15
C GLY A 149 8.84 -4.02 -6.18
N GLY A 150 9.26 -4.92 -5.30
CA GLY A 150 8.41 -5.38 -4.20
C GLY A 150 8.18 -4.26 -3.18
N LEU A 151 9.24 -3.83 -2.49
CA LEU A 151 9.25 -2.69 -1.57
C LEU A 151 10.13 -1.57 -2.10
N VAL A 152 9.60 -0.37 -2.19
CA VAL A 152 10.34 0.80 -2.69
C VAL A 152 10.15 2.00 -1.76
N THR A 153 11.25 2.64 -1.36
CA THR A 153 11.24 3.96 -0.76
C THR A 153 11.87 4.95 -1.72
N SER A 154 11.08 5.91 -2.22
CA SER A 154 11.50 6.85 -3.27
C SER A 154 11.44 8.32 -2.86
N GLY A 155 11.03 8.63 -1.64
CA GLY A 155 10.96 9.99 -1.10
C GLY A 155 11.88 10.22 0.09
N SER A 156 12.18 11.49 0.38
CA SER A 156 12.89 11.88 1.60
C SER A 156 12.10 11.50 2.84
N ASP A 157 12.77 11.00 3.87
CA ASP A 157 12.19 10.60 5.15
C ASP A 157 11.12 9.48 5.04
N ALA A 158 11.16 8.72 3.94
CA ALA A 158 10.32 7.56 3.75
C ALA A 158 10.89 6.35 4.50
N THR A 159 10.06 5.68 5.28
CA THR A 159 10.46 4.48 6.04
C THR A 159 9.50 3.33 5.78
N ILE A 160 10.05 2.16 5.47
CA ILE A 160 9.34 0.89 5.49
C ILE A 160 9.92 0.01 6.60
N ASN A 161 9.07 -0.44 7.52
CA ASN A 161 9.37 -1.51 8.46
C ASN A 161 8.62 -2.77 8.02
N PHE A 162 9.35 -3.80 7.61
CA PHE A 162 8.80 -5.04 7.08
C PHE A 162 9.33 -6.21 7.92
N SER A 163 8.61 -6.58 8.97
CA SER A 163 9.10 -7.46 10.01
C SER A 163 8.23 -8.68 10.20
N GLY A 164 8.73 -9.83 9.76
CA GLY A 164 8.19 -11.14 10.10
C GLY A 164 8.69 -11.65 11.45
N THR A 165 8.21 -12.80 11.85
CA THR A 165 8.75 -13.60 12.96
C THR A 165 9.46 -14.84 12.43
N ALA A 166 10.15 -15.58 13.28
CA ALA A 166 10.76 -16.85 12.86
C ALA A 166 9.72 -17.89 12.41
N ALA A 167 8.52 -17.86 13.00
CA ALA A 167 7.41 -18.77 12.68
C ALA A 167 6.51 -18.26 11.54
N GLN A 168 6.42 -16.94 11.36
CA GLN A 168 5.60 -16.28 10.33
C GLN A 168 6.49 -15.30 9.57
N ARG A 169 7.21 -15.83 8.60
CA ARG A 169 8.13 -15.07 7.77
C ARG A 169 7.36 -14.27 6.73
N ASN A 170 7.87 -13.12 6.42
CA ASN A 170 7.40 -12.33 5.29
C ASN A 170 8.04 -12.80 3.98
N SER A 171 7.40 -12.53 2.86
CA SER A 171 7.99 -12.77 1.54
C SER A 171 7.82 -11.58 0.60
N ILE A 172 8.82 -11.40 -0.24
CA ILE A 172 8.82 -10.47 -1.36
C ILE A 172 9.12 -11.25 -2.63
N PHE A 173 8.27 -11.13 -3.62
CA PHE A 173 8.50 -11.65 -4.95
C PHE A 173 8.50 -10.50 -5.97
N SER A 174 9.50 -10.45 -6.83
CA SER A 174 9.57 -9.49 -7.92
C SER A 174 10.10 -10.17 -9.19
N SER A 175 9.39 -10.05 -10.29
CA SER A 175 9.93 -10.37 -11.62
C SER A 175 10.40 -9.10 -12.37
N GLY A 176 10.38 -7.95 -11.69
CA GLY A 176 10.87 -6.66 -12.18
C GLY A 176 12.32 -6.40 -11.83
N SER A 177 12.60 -5.20 -11.32
CA SER A 177 13.97 -4.74 -11.12
C SER A 177 14.53 -5.07 -9.74
N TYR A 178 13.71 -4.99 -8.67
CA TYR A 178 14.19 -5.08 -7.29
C TYR A 178 13.23 -5.85 -6.40
N GLY A 179 13.76 -6.65 -5.47
CA GLY A 179 13.00 -7.13 -4.34
C GLY A 179 12.67 -5.98 -3.39
N ALA A 180 13.70 -5.26 -2.91
CA ALA A 180 13.55 -4.05 -2.11
C ALA A 180 14.57 -2.98 -2.52
N SER A 181 14.16 -1.71 -2.57
CA SER A 181 14.99 -0.58 -3.03
C SER A 181 14.76 0.68 -2.21
N ALA A 182 15.85 1.23 -1.65
CA ALA A 182 15.89 2.55 -1.03
C ALA A 182 16.58 3.54 -1.98
N GLN A 183 15.83 4.52 -2.51
CA GLN A 183 16.25 5.31 -3.68
C GLN A 183 16.70 6.74 -3.33
N THR A 184 16.63 7.15 -2.08
CA THR A 184 17.04 8.50 -1.63
C THR A 184 17.89 8.43 -0.38
N ALA A 185 18.71 9.43 -0.13
CA ALA A 185 19.73 9.43 0.93
C ALA A 185 19.16 9.28 2.37
N THR A 186 17.90 9.62 2.59
CA THR A 186 17.22 9.52 3.89
C THR A 186 16.15 8.44 3.95
N ALA A 187 15.98 7.71 2.83
CA ALA A 187 15.01 6.62 2.76
C ALA A 187 15.51 5.37 3.49
N VAL A 188 14.65 4.71 4.22
CA VAL A 188 14.98 3.54 5.03
C VAL A 188 14.03 2.38 4.74
N ILE A 189 14.60 1.18 4.57
CA ILE A 189 13.85 -0.08 4.60
C ILE A 189 14.47 -0.97 5.67
N ASN A 190 13.74 -1.23 6.73
CA ASN A 190 14.10 -2.18 7.78
C ASN A 190 13.37 -3.51 7.53
N MET A 191 14.11 -4.60 7.39
CA MET A 191 13.54 -5.93 7.17
C MET A 191 14.04 -6.93 8.19
N GLN A 192 13.13 -7.80 8.65
CA GLN A 192 13.46 -8.89 9.54
C GLN A 192 12.66 -10.13 9.17
N ASN A 193 13.28 -11.32 9.22
CA ASN A 193 12.63 -12.60 8.90
C ASN A 193 11.86 -12.55 7.57
N THR A 194 12.53 -12.08 6.52
CA THR A 194 11.97 -11.87 5.19
C THR A 194 12.71 -12.70 4.16
N ASP A 195 11.97 -13.36 3.28
CA ASP A 195 12.48 -14.07 2.12
C ASP A 195 12.27 -13.20 0.87
N ILE A 196 13.32 -12.99 0.10
CA ILE A 196 13.27 -12.18 -1.12
C ILE A 196 13.59 -13.07 -2.31
N THR A 197 12.67 -13.11 -3.27
CA THR A 197 12.86 -13.77 -4.56
C THR A 197 12.76 -12.75 -5.68
N VAL A 198 13.79 -12.62 -6.49
CA VAL A 198 13.76 -11.84 -7.72
C VAL A 198 13.92 -12.79 -8.90
N ASP A 199 12.86 -12.99 -9.66
CA ASP A 199 12.82 -13.88 -10.82
C ASP A 199 12.94 -13.07 -12.12
N ARG A 200 14.15 -12.63 -12.41
CA ARG A 200 14.48 -11.90 -13.62
C ARG A 200 15.75 -12.49 -14.25
N ASN A 201 15.68 -12.82 -15.52
CA ASN A 201 16.77 -13.49 -16.24
C ASN A 201 17.80 -12.52 -16.83
N ASP A 202 18.03 -11.37 -16.23
CA ASP A 202 19.04 -10.41 -16.70
C ASP A 202 19.99 -9.95 -15.56
N SER A 203 21.07 -9.28 -15.96
CA SER A 203 22.11 -8.79 -15.06
C SER A 203 21.66 -7.64 -14.14
N LEU A 204 20.41 -7.19 -14.24
CA LEU A 204 19.84 -6.09 -13.47
C LEU A 204 18.91 -6.56 -12.35
N ALA A 205 18.80 -7.87 -12.15
CA ALA A 205 18.03 -8.43 -11.03
C ALA A 205 18.73 -8.18 -9.71
N LEU A 206 18.16 -7.39 -8.84
CA LEU A 206 18.72 -7.05 -7.53
C LEU A 206 17.74 -7.44 -6.42
N GLY A 207 18.16 -8.29 -5.49
CA GLY A 207 17.38 -8.57 -4.30
C GLY A 207 17.22 -7.30 -3.45
N LEU A 208 18.34 -6.60 -3.19
CA LEU A 208 18.40 -5.36 -2.41
C LEU A 208 19.20 -4.30 -3.19
N TRP A 209 18.71 -3.07 -3.17
CA TRP A 209 19.39 -1.91 -3.72
C TRP A 209 19.23 -0.69 -2.79
N ALA A 210 20.35 -0.01 -2.50
CA ALA A 210 20.42 1.20 -1.68
C ALA A 210 21.47 2.17 -2.20
#